data_b4551a865ce0ea8daec36dfda33c5a64
#
_entry.id   b4551a865ce0ea8daec36dfda33c5a64
#
_cell.length_a   1.000
_cell.length_b   1.000
_cell.length_c   1.000
_cell.angle_alpha   90.00
_cell.angle_beta   90.00
_cell.angle_gamma   90.00
#
_symmetry.space_group_name_H-M   'P 1'
#
loop_
_entity.id
_entity.type
_entity.pdbx_description
1 polymer ?
#
loop_
_entity_poly.entity_id
_entity_poly.type
_entity_poly.pdbx_seq_one_letter_code
_entity_poly.pdbx_strand_id
1 'polypeptide(L)'
;MASNRTSETSGERTEQERERAREERGHRRIAKRRTAVPLLALAVVLAALAGGVVLLVRHAQRRKTPPAPVIVKVVFPEGYTRVQMAALAHADGLRGSYLTASKSSTALRTSRYGAPASTPNLEGFLFPATYDMYAGGPVSKLVSEQLAAFRENFGGAEVHRAKVLGVTPYQLLIVASIIEREAAIPHDRPLVAAVVYNRLHLNMTLGVDATLRYALHDFTHPLTEAQLNSNSPYNTRTHKGLPPTPISNPGVAAIKAAARPAGVSYLYYVAGADGCGEQVFSTSYAQFEKNAAAYREALSKNGGRVPSCGKR
;
A
#
# COMPACT_ATOMS: atom_id res chain seq x y z
N MET A 1 6.37 77.12 103.33
CA MET A 1 7.07 75.81 103.30
C MET A 1 6.11 74.74 102.84
N ALA A 2 6.05 74.46 101.54
CA ALA A 2 5.47 73.26 100.99
C ALA A 2 5.57 73.33 99.43
N SER A 3 6.55 72.79 98.86
CA SER A 3 6.59 72.46 97.42
C SER A 3 7.87 71.65 97.16
N ASN A 4 7.78 70.31 97.23
CA ASN A 4 8.76 69.46 96.62
C ASN A 4 8.43 67.94 96.76
N ARG A 5 7.19 67.48 96.52
CA ARG A 5 6.93 66.02 96.58
C ARG A 5 6.12 65.49 95.43
N THR A 6 5.87 66.25 94.34
CA THR A 6 5.02 65.80 93.25
C THR A 6 5.71 65.50 91.90
N SER A 7 7.06 65.67 91.80
CA SER A 7 7.78 65.46 90.54
C SER A 7 8.49 64.09 90.38
N GLU A 8 8.72 63.34 91.48
CA GLU A 8 9.43 62.04 91.44
C GLU A 8 8.54 60.86 91.07
N THR A 9 7.25 60.88 91.35
CA THR A 9 6.33 59.76 91.05
C THR A 9 5.86 59.68 89.59
N SER A 10 6.07 60.72 88.81
CA SER A 10 5.69 60.74 87.40
C SER A 10 6.77 60.13 86.49
N GLY A 11 8.05 60.27 86.91
CA GLY A 11 9.16 59.72 86.11
C GLY A 11 9.29 58.18 86.20
N GLU A 12 9.09 57.67 87.45
CA GLU A 12 9.19 56.22 87.68
C GLU A 12 8.06 55.42 86.98
N ARG A 13 6.83 55.95 86.87
CA ARG A 13 5.71 55.32 86.17
C ARG A 13 5.98 55.24 84.67
N THR A 14 6.54 56.24 84.07
CA THR A 14 6.85 56.25 82.65
C THR A 14 8.00 55.31 82.29
N GLU A 15 8.93 55.05 83.15
CA GLU A 15 10.05 54.15 82.96
C GLU A 15 9.59 52.67 83.07
N GLN A 16 8.76 52.36 84.06
CA GLN A 16 8.13 51.04 84.22
C GLN A 16 7.21 50.69 83.06
N GLU A 17 6.45 51.64 82.57
CA GLU A 17 5.61 51.41 81.38
C GLU A 17 6.45 51.13 80.08
N ARG A 18 7.61 51.79 79.97
CA ARG A 18 8.55 51.53 78.84
C ARG A 18 9.25 50.20 78.98
N GLU A 19 9.58 49.74 80.13
CA GLU A 19 10.14 48.40 80.36
C GLU A 19 9.14 47.31 80.08
N ARG A 20 7.91 47.42 80.61
CA ARG A 20 6.83 46.45 80.26
C ARG A 20 6.56 46.38 78.76
N ALA A 21 6.55 47.51 78.06
CA ALA A 21 6.35 47.56 76.62
C ALA A 21 7.56 46.95 75.85
N ARG A 22 8.76 46.99 76.43
CA ARG A 22 9.95 46.33 75.86
C ARG A 22 9.90 44.80 76.06
N GLU A 23 9.50 44.36 77.25
CA GLU A 23 9.35 42.92 77.55
C GLU A 23 8.21 42.29 76.71
N GLU A 24 7.03 42.95 76.58
CA GLU A 24 5.96 42.46 75.72
C GLU A 24 6.36 42.39 74.28
N ARG A 25 7.15 43.34 73.74
CA ARG A 25 7.66 43.27 72.38
C ARG A 25 8.72 42.16 72.22
N GLY A 26 9.51 41.88 73.26
CA GLY A 26 10.44 40.78 73.32
C GLY A 26 9.73 39.41 73.23
N HIS A 27 8.73 39.24 74.12
CA HIS A 27 7.92 38.00 74.11
C HIS A 27 7.15 37.78 72.87
N ARG A 28 6.58 38.81 72.25
CA ARG A 28 5.87 38.72 70.94
C ARG A 28 6.80 38.37 69.76
N ARG A 29 8.09 38.84 69.80
CA ARG A 29 9.07 38.47 68.77
C ARG A 29 9.57 37.03 68.92
N ILE A 30 9.76 36.56 70.16
CA ILE A 30 10.16 35.17 70.43
C ILE A 30 9.02 34.20 70.10
N ALA A 31 7.78 34.53 70.46
CA ALA A 31 6.60 33.71 70.12
C ALA A 31 6.39 33.60 68.59
N LYS A 32 6.53 34.72 67.82
CA LYS A 32 6.44 34.68 66.34
C LYS A 32 7.57 33.88 65.71
N ARG A 33 8.78 33.86 66.24
CA ARG A 33 9.89 33.04 65.76
C ARG A 33 9.69 31.53 66.05
N ARG A 34 9.11 31.18 67.22
CA ARG A 34 8.88 29.78 67.63
C ARG A 34 7.80 29.10 66.77
N THR A 35 6.83 29.84 66.19
CA THR A 35 5.81 29.30 65.32
C THR A 35 6.16 29.39 63.85
N ALA A 36 7.02 30.33 63.41
CA ALA A 36 7.38 30.53 62.01
C ALA A 36 8.33 29.42 61.48
N VAL A 37 9.26 28.95 62.28
CA VAL A 37 10.24 27.93 61.89
C VAL A 37 9.59 26.58 61.60
N PRO A 38 8.71 26.03 62.47
CA PRO A 38 8.05 24.75 62.16
C PRO A 38 7.09 24.83 60.95
N LEU A 39 6.45 26.00 60.74
CA LEU A 39 5.59 26.21 59.58
C LEU A 39 6.39 26.24 58.24
N LEU A 40 7.57 26.90 58.28
CA LEU A 40 8.48 26.92 57.12
C LEU A 40 9.04 25.53 56.82
N ALA A 41 9.43 24.78 57.83
CA ALA A 41 9.90 23.40 57.70
C ALA A 41 8.80 22.49 57.11
N LEU A 42 7.56 22.63 57.58
CA LEU A 42 6.40 21.89 57.07
C LEU A 42 6.13 22.23 55.59
N ALA A 43 6.21 23.52 55.23
CA ALA A 43 6.04 23.94 53.82
C ALA A 43 7.11 23.37 52.89
N VAL A 44 8.38 23.31 53.32
CA VAL A 44 9.47 22.73 52.58
C VAL A 44 9.27 21.21 52.39
N VAL A 45 8.84 20.50 53.44
CA VAL A 45 8.55 19.08 53.39
C VAL A 45 7.38 18.80 52.42
N LEU A 46 6.31 19.58 52.50
CA LEU A 46 5.17 19.45 51.58
C LEU A 46 5.54 19.74 50.11
N ALA A 47 6.40 20.75 49.88
CA ALA A 47 6.90 21.06 48.53
C ALA A 47 7.81 19.94 48.00
N ALA A 48 8.64 19.34 48.84
CA ALA A 48 9.49 18.20 48.47
C ALA A 48 8.66 16.96 48.17
N LEU A 49 7.60 16.67 48.94
CA LEU A 49 6.68 15.58 48.70
C LEU A 49 5.86 15.81 47.39
N ALA A 50 5.35 17.01 47.16
CA ALA A 50 4.68 17.37 45.95
C ALA A 50 5.60 17.26 44.72
N GLY A 51 6.85 17.73 44.83
CA GLY A 51 7.88 17.57 43.79
C GLY A 51 8.21 16.10 43.51
N GLY A 52 8.32 15.28 44.55
CA GLY A 52 8.51 13.84 44.45
C GLY A 52 7.37 13.14 43.76
N VAL A 53 6.13 13.48 44.12
CA VAL A 53 4.93 12.93 43.44
C VAL A 53 4.88 13.33 41.96
N VAL A 54 5.16 14.60 41.62
CA VAL A 54 5.22 15.07 40.23
C VAL A 54 6.31 14.34 39.43
N LEU A 55 7.48 14.12 40.02
CA LEU A 55 8.56 13.36 39.39
C LEU A 55 8.19 11.89 39.18
N LEU A 56 7.55 11.26 40.16
CA LEU A 56 7.06 9.88 40.06
C LEU A 56 5.97 9.74 38.99
N VAL A 57 5.02 10.67 38.92
CA VAL A 57 3.98 10.70 37.91
C VAL A 57 4.58 10.90 36.52
N ARG A 58 5.51 11.84 36.36
CA ARG A 58 6.22 12.05 35.07
C ARG A 58 7.07 10.84 34.70
N HIS A 59 7.71 10.17 35.63
CA HIS A 59 8.47 8.95 35.38
C HIS A 59 7.55 7.78 34.99
N ALA A 60 6.41 7.63 35.63
CA ALA A 60 5.39 6.65 35.29
C ALA A 60 4.74 6.93 33.92
N GLN A 61 4.53 8.20 33.56
CA GLN A 61 4.02 8.59 32.24
C GLN A 61 5.05 8.36 31.13
N ARG A 62 6.35 8.60 31.36
CA ARG A 62 7.42 8.29 30.41
C ARG A 62 7.52 6.78 30.09
N ARG A 63 7.16 5.91 31.04
CA ARG A 63 7.13 4.45 30.82
C ARG A 63 5.93 3.97 29.99
N LYS A 64 4.94 4.84 29.73
CA LYS A 64 3.71 4.51 28.99
C LYS A 64 3.70 5.02 27.56
N THR A 65 4.80 5.59 27.04
CA THR A 65 4.89 5.87 25.59
C THR A 65 4.89 4.54 24.87
N PRO A 66 3.84 4.21 24.08
CA PRO A 66 3.85 3.00 23.30
C PRO A 66 5.08 3.03 22.37
N PRO A 67 5.71 1.89 22.10
CA PRO A 67 6.81 1.82 21.14
C PRO A 67 6.35 2.44 19.82
N ALA A 68 7.27 3.12 19.14
CA ALA A 68 6.98 3.68 17.83
C ALA A 68 6.41 2.58 16.91
N PRO A 69 5.35 2.86 16.16
CA PRO A 69 4.74 1.85 15.30
C PRO A 69 5.78 1.34 14.28
N VAL A 70 5.94 0.03 14.22
CA VAL A 70 6.84 -0.63 13.27
C VAL A 70 6.18 -0.57 11.89
N ILE A 71 6.92 -0.09 10.89
CA ILE A 71 6.48 -0.07 9.50
C ILE A 71 7.06 -1.30 8.79
N VAL A 72 6.22 -2.02 8.06
CA VAL A 72 6.59 -3.11 7.15
C VAL A 72 6.35 -2.66 5.70
N LYS A 73 7.25 -3.04 4.81
CA LYS A 73 7.13 -2.78 3.38
C LYS A 73 6.49 -3.99 2.71
N VAL A 74 5.25 -3.80 2.25
CA VAL A 74 4.53 -4.80 1.46
C VAL A 74 4.81 -4.55 -0.01
N VAL A 75 5.49 -5.49 -0.68
CA VAL A 75 5.90 -5.37 -2.07
C VAL A 75 5.01 -6.24 -2.94
N PHE A 76 4.28 -5.65 -3.86
CA PHE A 76 3.49 -6.38 -4.86
C PHE A 76 4.14 -6.25 -6.25
N PRO A 77 4.69 -7.35 -6.78
CA PRO A 77 5.18 -7.38 -8.16
C PRO A 77 4.05 -7.14 -9.18
N GLU A 78 4.41 -6.53 -10.29
CA GLU A 78 3.52 -6.40 -11.45
C GLU A 78 3.09 -7.80 -11.94
N GLY A 79 1.87 -7.90 -12.45
CA GLY A 79 1.32 -9.16 -12.96
C GLY A 79 0.81 -10.14 -11.89
N TYR A 80 0.91 -9.81 -10.59
CA TYR A 80 0.34 -10.66 -9.54
C TYR A 80 -1.20 -10.57 -9.54
N THR A 81 -1.83 -11.72 -9.30
CA THR A 81 -3.28 -11.82 -9.08
C THR A 81 -3.64 -11.48 -7.64
N ARG A 82 -4.92 -11.21 -7.39
CA ARG A 82 -5.45 -11.02 -6.02
C ARG A 82 -5.09 -12.16 -5.07
N VAL A 83 -5.09 -13.40 -5.57
CA VAL A 83 -4.75 -14.59 -4.76
C VAL A 83 -3.28 -14.56 -4.37
N GLN A 84 -2.39 -14.24 -5.31
CA GLN A 84 -0.95 -14.10 -5.03
C GLN A 84 -0.66 -12.92 -4.10
N MET A 85 -1.34 -11.78 -4.30
CA MET A 85 -1.24 -10.62 -3.38
C MET A 85 -1.74 -10.93 -1.97
N ALA A 86 -2.80 -11.76 -1.85
CA ALA A 86 -3.31 -12.19 -0.55
C ALA A 86 -2.28 -13.01 0.24
N ALA A 87 -1.54 -13.88 -0.44
CA ALA A 87 -0.47 -14.67 0.19
C ALA A 87 0.65 -13.76 0.72
N LEU A 88 1.08 -12.74 -0.05
CA LEU A 88 2.10 -11.78 0.39
C LEU A 88 1.61 -10.94 1.57
N ALA A 89 0.41 -10.36 1.49
CA ALA A 89 -0.16 -9.55 2.57
C ALA A 89 -0.27 -10.34 3.89
N HIS A 90 -0.58 -11.64 3.81
CA HIS A 90 -0.60 -12.53 4.96
C HIS A 90 0.81 -12.81 5.50
N ALA A 91 1.78 -13.08 4.61
CA ALA A 91 3.17 -13.33 4.98
C ALA A 91 3.81 -12.09 5.67
N ASP A 92 3.44 -10.88 5.25
CA ASP A 92 3.87 -9.62 5.86
C ASP A 92 3.12 -9.28 7.16
N GLY A 93 2.28 -10.20 7.67
CA GLY A 93 1.64 -10.12 8.97
C GLY A 93 0.49 -9.11 9.06
N LEU A 94 -0.13 -8.72 7.94
CA LEU A 94 -1.30 -7.84 7.94
C LEU A 94 -2.56 -8.59 8.44
N ARG A 95 -3.46 -7.87 9.11
CA ARG A 95 -4.68 -8.44 9.69
C ARG A 95 -5.87 -8.37 8.74
N GLY A 96 -6.67 -9.44 8.76
CA GLY A 96 -7.90 -9.57 7.98
C GLY A 96 -7.69 -10.35 6.68
N SER A 97 -8.78 -10.59 5.96
CA SER A 97 -8.75 -11.30 4.68
C SER A 97 -8.58 -10.30 3.53
N TYR A 98 -7.46 -10.38 2.84
CA TYR A 98 -7.19 -9.58 1.64
C TYR A 98 -8.21 -9.88 0.52
N LEU A 99 -8.58 -11.15 0.33
CA LEU A 99 -9.58 -11.55 -0.66
C LEU A 99 -10.97 -10.97 -0.35
N THR A 100 -11.33 -10.85 0.93
CA THR A 100 -12.58 -10.20 1.33
C THR A 100 -12.50 -8.68 1.11
N ALA A 101 -11.43 -8.03 1.55
CA ALA A 101 -11.25 -6.59 1.40
C ALA A 101 -11.17 -6.14 -0.06
N SER A 102 -10.61 -6.98 -0.95
CA SER A 102 -10.49 -6.72 -2.39
C SER A 102 -11.64 -7.28 -3.23
N LYS A 103 -12.73 -7.76 -2.61
CA LYS A 103 -13.94 -8.14 -3.33
C LYS A 103 -14.68 -6.92 -3.88
N SER A 104 -14.83 -5.89 -3.04
CA SER A 104 -15.41 -4.60 -3.41
C SER A 104 -14.91 -3.51 -2.47
N SER A 105 -14.96 -2.25 -2.88
CA SER A 105 -14.56 -1.12 -2.04
C SER A 105 -15.36 0.13 -2.40
N THR A 106 -15.68 0.93 -1.39
CA THR A 106 -16.26 2.26 -1.59
C THR A 106 -15.24 3.27 -2.13
N ALA A 107 -13.93 2.97 -2.01
CA ALA A 107 -12.85 3.81 -2.49
C ALA A 107 -12.77 3.89 -4.03
N LEU A 108 -13.34 2.89 -4.75
CA LEU A 108 -13.34 2.88 -6.21
C LEU A 108 -14.65 2.30 -6.74
N ARG A 109 -15.32 3.05 -7.63
CA ARG A 109 -16.50 2.59 -8.37
C ARG A 109 -16.06 2.02 -9.71
N THR A 110 -16.00 0.70 -9.84
CA THR A 110 -15.56 -0.01 -11.06
C THR A 110 -16.44 0.33 -12.28
N SER A 111 -17.73 0.62 -12.08
CA SER A 111 -18.66 1.05 -13.11
C SER A 111 -18.24 2.35 -13.82
N ARG A 112 -17.47 3.25 -13.18
CA ARG A 112 -16.92 4.44 -13.83
C ARG A 112 -15.90 4.11 -14.93
N TYR A 113 -15.34 2.92 -14.90
CA TYR A 113 -14.42 2.39 -15.89
C TYR A 113 -15.14 1.51 -16.94
N GLY A 114 -16.47 1.38 -16.83
CA GLY A 114 -17.27 0.54 -17.72
C GLY A 114 -17.21 -0.95 -17.37
N ALA A 115 -16.83 -1.29 -16.13
CA ALA A 115 -16.91 -2.66 -15.65
C ALA A 115 -18.38 -3.07 -15.46
N PRO A 116 -18.78 -4.29 -15.88
CA PRO A 116 -20.11 -4.82 -15.67
C PRO A 116 -20.49 -4.88 -14.19
N ALA A 117 -21.77 -4.76 -13.88
CA ALA A 117 -22.29 -4.90 -12.51
C ALA A 117 -21.99 -6.30 -11.91
N SER A 118 -21.85 -7.31 -12.77
CA SER A 118 -21.49 -8.68 -12.41
C SER A 118 -19.99 -8.88 -12.13
N THR A 119 -19.16 -7.83 -12.22
CA THR A 119 -17.72 -7.93 -11.96
C THR A 119 -17.50 -8.47 -10.53
N PRO A 120 -16.85 -9.64 -10.37
CA PRO A 120 -16.89 -10.39 -9.12
C PRO A 120 -15.99 -9.81 -8.02
N ASN A 121 -14.99 -9.02 -8.41
CA ASN A 121 -13.96 -8.49 -7.51
C ASN A 121 -13.12 -7.38 -8.17
N LEU A 122 -12.11 -6.90 -7.46
CA LEU A 122 -11.24 -5.79 -7.87
C LEU A 122 -9.97 -6.24 -8.62
N GLU A 123 -9.94 -7.44 -9.22
CA GLU A 123 -8.80 -7.87 -10.07
C GLU A 123 -8.54 -6.83 -11.18
N GLY A 124 -7.25 -6.50 -11.37
CA GLY A 124 -6.80 -5.46 -12.30
C GLY A 124 -6.78 -4.05 -11.71
N PHE A 125 -7.56 -3.76 -10.67
CA PHE A 125 -7.62 -2.44 -10.02
C PHE A 125 -6.68 -2.29 -8.82
N LEU A 126 -6.01 -3.36 -8.38
CA LEU A 126 -5.14 -3.38 -7.21
C LEU A 126 -3.70 -3.08 -7.65
N PHE A 127 -3.36 -1.79 -7.77
CA PHE A 127 -2.11 -1.36 -8.39
C PHE A 127 -0.89 -1.99 -7.71
N PRO A 128 0.03 -2.61 -8.48
CA PRO A 128 1.25 -3.21 -7.95
C PRO A 128 2.28 -2.13 -7.62
N ALA A 129 2.75 -2.11 -6.38
CA ALA A 129 3.77 -1.19 -5.88
C ALA A 129 4.30 -1.66 -4.52
N THR A 130 5.20 -0.87 -3.93
CA THR A 130 5.60 -1.03 -2.53
C THR A 130 4.76 -0.11 -1.65
N TYR A 131 4.18 -0.66 -0.59
CA TYR A 131 3.32 0.04 0.35
C TYR A 131 3.90 -0.02 1.76
N ASP A 132 4.01 1.13 2.41
CA ASP A 132 4.45 1.22 3.81
C ASP A 132 3.23 1.04 4.74
N MET A 133 3.18 -0.10 5.42
CA MET A 133 2.08 -0.47 6.30
C MET A 133 2.55 -0.57 7.75
N TYR A 134 1.69 -0.30 8.71
CA TYR A 134 1.99 -0.64 10.09
C TYR A 134 1.95 -2.16 10.28
N ALA A 135 2.93 -2.70 11.02
CA ALA A 135 2.95 -4.12 11.39
C ALA A 135 1.62 -4.50 12.06
N GLY A 136 0.99 -5.57 11.58
CA GLY A 136 -0.33 -5.98 12.03
C GLY A 136 -1.45 -5.00 11.66
N GLY A 137 -1.23 -4.09 10.71
CA GLY A 137 -2.26 -3.19 10.19
C GLY A 137 -3.35 -3.91 9.41
N PRO A 138 -4.51 -3.28 9.19
CA PRO A 138 -5.61 -3.92 8.48
C PRO A 138 -5.36 -3.95 6.96
N VAL A 139 -5.59 -5.10 6.32
CA VAL A 139 -5.49 -5.25 4.86
C VAL A 139 -6.44 -4.33 4.08
N SER A 140 -7.54 -3.88 4.68
CA SER A 140 -8.46 -2.93 4.04
C SER A 140 -7.81 -1.57 3.75
N LYS A 141 -6.88 -1.13 4.60
CA LYS A 141 -6.10 0.09 4.36
C LYS A 141 -5.17 -0.11 3.15
N LEU A 142 -4.46 -1.24 3.09
CA LEU A 142 -3.61 -1.59 1.95
C LEU A 142 -4.40 -1.60 0.64
N VAL A 143 -5.56 -2.26 0.60
CA VAL A 143 -6.45 -2.26 -0.57
C VAL A 143 -6.86 -0.82 -0.96
N SER A 144 -7.17 0.04 0.01
CA SER A 144 -7.52 1.44 -0.27
C SER A 144 -6.35 2.22 -0.88
N GLU A 145 -5.12 1.99 -0.43
CA GLU A 145 -3.90 2.60 -0.99
C GLU A 145 -3.62 2.09 -2.41
N GLN A 146 -3.79 0.78 -2.67
CA GLN A 146 -3.69 0.22 -4.02
C GLN A 146 -4.69 0.83 -4.99
N LEU A 147 -5.94 1.04 -4.55
CA LEU A 147 -6.98 1.69 -5.37
C LEU A 147 -6.71 3.19 -5.57
N ALA A 148 -6.06 3.86 -4.63
CA ALA A 148 -5.61 5.23 -4.80
C ALA A 148 -4.50 5.31 -5.85
N ALA A 149 -3.47 4.46 -5.73
CA ALA A 149 -2.39 4.35 -6.69
C ALA A 149 -2.90 3.96 -8.10
N PHE A 150 -3.90 3.08 -8.19
CA PHE A 150 -4.56 2.77 -9.47
C PHE A 150 -5.14 4.03 -10.12
N ARG A 151 -5.88 4.87 -9.39
CA ARG A 151 -6.46 6.11 -9.93
C ARG A 151 -5.40 7.11 -10.42
N GLU A 152 -4.24 7.13 -9.80
CA GLU A 152 -3.12 7.98 -10.19
C GLU A 152 -2.46 7.49 -11.48
N ASN A 153 -2.34 6.17 -11.64
CA ASN A 153 -1.63 5.54 -12.74
C ASN A 153 -2.54 5.12 -13.92
N PHE A 154 -3.85 5.04 -13.69
CA PHE A 154 -4.88 4.83 -14.71
C PHE A 154 -5.83 6.04 -14.73
N GLY A 155 -5.34 7.15 -15.26
CA GLY A 155 -6.00 8.44 -15.19
C GLY A 155 -6.81 8.81 -16.43
N GLY A 156 -7.07 10.10 -16.58
CA GLY A 156 -7.87 10.64 -17.68
C GLY A 156 -7.27 10.38 -19.06
N ALA A 157 -5.95 10.26 -19.17
CA ALA A 157 -5.27 9.96 -20.44
C ALA A 157 -5.61 8.55 -20.94
N GLU A 158 -5.57 7.54 -20.07
CA GLU A 158 -5.90 6.15 -20.39
C GLU A 158 -7.39 6.00 -20.69
N VAL A 159 -8.26 6.67 -19.94
CA VAL A 159 -9.70 6.72 -20.19
C VAL A 159 -10.02 7.34 -21.57
N HIS A 160 -9.34 8.45 -21.92
CA HIS A 160 -9.47 9.05 -23.25
C HIS A 160 -8.97 8.11 -24.35
N ARG A 161 -7.82 7.48 -24.15
CA ARG A 161 -7.26 6.52 -25.12
C ARG A 161 -8.15 5.30 -25.35
N ALA A 162 -8.78 4.77 -24.28
CA ALA A 162 -9.76 3.69 -24.42
C ALA A 162 -10.88 4.08 -25.39
N LYS A 163 -11.43 5.29 -25.24
CA LYS A 163 -12.46 5.83 -26.15
C LYS A 163 -11.97 5.91 -27.61
N VAL A 164 -10.74 6.40 -27.82
CA VAL A 164 -10.13 6.49 -29.17
C VAL A 164 -9.97 5.09 -29.81
N LEU A 165 -9.66 4.07 -28.99
CA LEU A 165 -9.54 2.67 -29.43
C LEU A 165 -10.88 1.95 -29.57
N GLY A 166 -12.02 2.60 -29.29
CA GLY A 166 -13.35 2.01 -29.38
C GLY A 166 -13.66 0.99 -28.27
N VAL A 167 -12.94 1.04 -27.14
CA VAL A 167 -13.12 0.14 -25.98
C VAL A 167 -13.48 0.90 -24.71
N THR A 168 -14.05 0.22 -23.72
CA THR A 168 -14.22 0.81 -22.39
C THR A 168 -12.86 0.86 -21.64
N PRO A 169 -12.70 1.76 -20.67
CA PRO A 169 -11.50 1.74 -19.80
C PRO A 169 -11.27 0.39 -19.10
N TYR A 170 -12.35 -0.33 -18.78
CA TYR A 170 -12.26 -1.67 -18.20
C TYR A 170 -11.72 -2.70 -19.20
N GLN A 171 -12.16 -2.64 -20.46
CA GLN A 171 -11.61 -3.49 -21.53
C GLN A 171 -10.12 -3.17 -21.78
N LEU A 172 -9.72 -1.89 -21.77
CA LEU A 172 -8.31 -1.52 -21.83
C LEU A 172 -7.52 -2.12 -20.67
N LEU A 173 -8.08 -2.12 -19.45
CA LEU A 173 -7.45 -2.74 -18.29
C LEU A 173 -7.31 -4.26 -18.44
N ILE A 174 -8.32 -4.94 -19.03
CA ILE A 174 -8.22 -6.37 -19.39
C ILE A 174 -7.07 -6.59 -20.37
N VAL A 175 -6.95 -5.78 -21.42
CA VAL A 175 -5.85 -5.88 -22.39
C VAL A 175 -4.50 -5.64 -21.69
N ALA A 176 -4.40 -4.64 -20.82
CA ALA A 176 -3.18 -4.39 -20.04
C ALA A 176 -2.78 -5.60 -19.18
N SER A 177 -3.75 -6.26 -18.55
CA SER A 177 -3.49 -7.46 -17.75
C SER A 177 -3.01 -8.67 -18.57
N ILE A 178 -3.43 -8.76 -19.82
CA ILE A 178 -2.94 -9.76 -20.78
C ILE A 178 -1.51 -9.43 -21.18
N ILE A 179 -1.23 -8.19 -21.59
CA ILE A 179 0.12 -7.73 -21.96
C ILE A 179 1.12 -7.98 -20.84
N GLU A 180 0.74 -7.69 -19.60
CA GLU A 180 1.59 -7.92 -18.43
C GLU A 180 2.01 -9.38 -18.26
N ARG A 181 1.14 -10.32 -18.68
CA ARG A 181 1.38 -11.76 -18.56
C ARG A 181 2.08 -12.38 -19.78
N GLU A 182 2.03 -11.69 -20.93
CA GLU A 182 2.51 -12.21 -22.22
C GLU A 182 3.87 -11.62 -22.62
N ALA A 183 4.13 -10.33 -22.35
CA ALA A 183 5.32 -9.64 -22.82
C ALA A 183 6.43 -9.64 -21.75
N ALA A 184 7.44 -10.48 -21.92
CA ALA A 184 8.58 -10.54 -21.02
C ALA A 184 9.48 -9.30 -21.10
N ILE A 185 9.61 -8.70 -22.31
CA ILE A 185 10.47 -7.53 -22.52
C ILE A 185 9.66 -6.28 -22.87
N PRO A 186 10.18 -5.07 -22.51
CA PRO A 186 9.46 -3.82 -22.74
C PRO A 186 9.09 -3.55 -24.20
N HIS A 187 9.98 -3.92 -25.12
CA HIS A 187 9.80 -3.71 -26.57
C HIS A 187 8.54 -4.39 -27.13
N ASP A 188 8.24 -5.59 -26.65
CA ASP A 188 7.15 -6.42 -27.17
C ASP A 188 5.76 -5.95 -26.69
N ARG A 189 5.67 -5.23 -25.57
CA ARG A 189 4.38 -4.81 -24.99
C ARG A 189 3.46 -4.09 -25.98
N PRO A 190 3.87 -3.05 -26.71
CA PRO A 190 2.99 -2.39 -27.70
C PRO A 190 2.69 -3.27 -28.93
N LEU A 191 3.55 -4.23 -29.26
CA LEU A 191 3.32 -5.18 -30.36
C LEU A 191 2.30 -6.25 -29.96
N VAL A 192 2.38 -6.79 -28.74
CA VAL A 192 1.35 -7.69 -28.17
C VAL A 192 0.00 -6.97 -28.08
N ALA A 193 -0.01 -5.70 -27.65
CA ALA A 193 -1.21 -4.88 -27.66
C ALA A 193 -1.83 -4.79 -29.06
N ALA A 194 -1.02 -4.54 -30.09
CA ALA A 194 -1.47 -4.46 -31.47
C ALA A 194 -2.09 -5.79 -31.92
N VAL A 195 -1.46 -6.93 -31.63
CA VAL A 195 -2.02 -8.25 -31.97
C VAL A 195 -3.38 -8.47 -31.29
N VAL A 196 -3.50 -8.13 -30.00
CA VAL A 196 -4.78 -8.28 -29.28
C VAL A 196 -5.87 -7.44 -29.94
N TYR A 197 -5.65 -6.15 -30.20
CA TYR A 197 -6.64 -5.28 -30.83
C TYR A 197 -6.95 -5.69 -32.29
N ASN A 198 -5.95 -6.06 -33.07
CA ASN A 198 -6.15 -6.52 -34.44
C ASN A 198 -7.04 -7.76 -34.49
N ARG A 199 -6.79 -8.75 -33.61
CA ARG A 199 -7.64 -9.96 -33.50
C ARG A 199 -9.07 -9.62 -33.07
N LEU A 200 -9.22 -8.71 -32.08
CA LEU A 200 -10.56 -8.25 -31.67
C LEU A 200 -11.33 -7.61 -32.83
N HIS A 201 -10.69 -6.71 -33.58
CA HIS A 201 -11.31 -6.06 -34.76
C HIS A 201 -11.70 -7.05 -35.85
N LEU A 202 -10.90 -8.10 -36.05
CA LEU A 202 -11.18 -9.17 -37.02
C LEU A 202 -12.09 -10.29 -36.48
N ASN A 203 -12.62 -10.11 -35.24
CA ASN A 203 -13.46 -11.13 -34.59
C ASN A 203 -12.78 -12.50 -34.50
N MET A 204 -11.44 -12.51 -34.32
CA MET A 204 -10.64 -13.71 -34.10
C MET A 204 -10.60 -14.07 -32.59
N THR A 205 -10.37 -15.36 -32.31
CA THR A 205 -10.02 -15.79 -30.96
C THR A 205 -8.65 -15.24 -30.56
N LEU A 206 -8.46 -14.84 -29.26
CA LEU A 206 -7.18 -14.30 -28.85
C LEU A 206 -6.12 -15.38 -28.66
N GLY A 207 -6.50 -16.61 -28.25
CA GLY A 207 -5.60 -17.73 -28.10
C GLY A 207 -4.50 -17.53 -27.05
N VAL A 208 -4.79 -16.77 -25.98
CA VAL A 208 -3.85 -16.40 -24.92
C VAL A 208 -3.93 -17.41 -23.78
N ASP A 209 -2.87 -18.18 -23.57
CA ASP A 209 -2.82 -19.21 -22.52
C ASP A 209 -2.87 -18.63 -21.10
N ALA A 210 -2.34 -17.44 -20.90
CA ALA A 210 -2.37 -16.77 -19.59
C ALA A 210 -3.81 -16.56 -19.07
N THR A 211 -4.81 -16.37 -19.94
CA THR A 211 -6.21 -16.22 -19.54
C THR A 211 -6.76 -17.51 -18.92
N LEU A 212 -6.41 -18.65 -19.49
CA LEU A 212 -6.83 -19.97 -19.00
C LEU A 212 -6.07 -20.34 -17.72
N ARG A 213 -4.76 -20.06 -17.67
CA ARG A 213 -3.93 -20.24 -16.45
C ARG A 213 -4.47 -19.45 -15.26
N TYR A 214 -4.96 -18.23 -15.50
CA TYR A 214 -5.61 -17.44 -14.46
C TYR A 214 -6.87 -18.14 -13.92
N ALA A 215 -7.73 -18.64 -14.78
CA ALA A 215 -8.95 -19.34 -14.36
C ALA A 215 -8.66 -20.64 -13.58
N LEU A 216 -7.56 -21.30 -13.91
CA LEU A 216 -7.12 -22.54 -13.25
C LEU A 216 -6.27 -22.28 -11.98
N HIS A 217 -5.86 -21.03 -11.74
CA HIS A 217 -4.87 -20.66 -10.70
C HIS A 217 -3.56 -21.45 -10.82
N ASP A 218 -3.19 -21.88 -12.04
CA ASP A 218 -1.96 -22.63 -12.31
C ASP A 218 -1.08 -21.89 -13.33
N PHE A 219 -0.01 -21.31 -12.83
CA PHE A 219 0.92 -20.50 -13.62
C PHE A 219 2.24 -21.23 -13.95
N THR A 220 2.41 -22.46 -13.48
CA THR A 220 3.68 -23.18 -13.53
C THR A 220 3.67 -24.43 -14.41
N HIS A 221 2.57 -25.18 -14.39
CA HIS A 221 2.51 -26.44 -15.13
C HIS A 221 2.05 -26.22 -16.60
N PRO A 222 2.50 -27.06 -17.53
CA PRO A 222 1.95 -27.06 -18.87
C PRO A 222 0.43 -27.30 -18.86
N LEU A 223 -0.30 -26.59 -19.73
CA LEU A 223 -1.72 -26.84 -19.91
C LEU A 223 -1.95 -28.17 -20.60
N THR A 224 -2.84 -28.99 -20.05
CA THR A 224 -3.26 -30.26 -20.67
C THR A 224 -4.21 -30.02 -21.85
N GLU A 225 -4.35 -31.00 -22.73
CA GLU A 225 -5.28 -30.91 -23.87
C GLU A 225 -6.73 -30.71 -23.40
N ALA A 226 -7.16 -31.39 -22.33
CA ALA A 226 -8.48 -31.21 -21.75
C ALA A 226 -8.72 -29.76 -21.26
N GLN A 227 -7.70 -29.13 -20.65
CA GLN A 227 -7.77 -27.74 -20.23
C GLN A 227 -7.82 -26.78 -21.42
N LEU A 228 -7.00 -27.02 -22.46
CA LEU A 228 -6.99 -26.22 -23.70
C LEU A 228 -8.33 -26.27 -24.45
N ASN A 229 -9.09 -27.36 -24.33
CA ASN A 229 -10.41 -27.55 -24.94
C ASN A 229 -11.59 -27.25 -23.98
N SER A 230 -11.31 -26.74 -22.77
CA SER A 230 -12.35 -26.46 -21.79
C SER A 230 -13.30 -25.34 -22.23
N ASN A 231 -14.54 -25.41 -21.77
CA ASN A 231 -15.57 -24.37 -22.03
C ASN A 231 -15.52 -23.24 -20.95
N SER A 232 -14.34 -22.94 -20.43
CA SER A 232 -14.17 -21.82 -19.49
C SER A 232 -14.39 -20.49 -20.22
N PRO A 233 -15.11 -19.51 -19.65
CA PRO A 233 -15.24 -18.18 -20.26
C PRO A 233 -13.90 -17.42 -20.34
N TYR A 234 -12.85 -17.89 -19.67
CA TYR A 234 -11.49 -17.41 -19.78
C TYR A 234 -10.68 -18.12 -20.88
N ASN A 235 -11.24 -19.15 -21.51
CA ASN A 235 -10.56 -19.84 -22.61
C ASN A 235 -10.67 -19.05 -23.92
N THR A 236 -9.75 -18.11 -24.11
CA THR A 236 -9.68 -17.28 -25.31
C THR A 236 -9.25 -18.04 -26.59
N ARG A 237 -9.02 -19.37 -26.52
CA ARG A 237 -8.85 -20.25 -27.68
C ARG A 237 -10.19 -20.69 -28.29
N THR A 238 -11.20 -20.87 -27.42
CA THR A 238 -12.54 -21.34 -27.80
C THR A 238 -13.57 -20.22 -27.80
N HIS A 239 -13.37 -19.17 -27.01
CA HIS A 239 -14.26 -18.02 -26.93
C HIS A 239 -13.62 -16.80 -27.61
N LYS A 240 -14.39 -16.08 -28.42
CA LYS A 240 -13.98 -14.82 -29.03
C LYS A 240 -14.13 -13.67 -28.06
N GLY A 241 -13.36 -12.62 -28.30
CA GLY A 241 -13.37 -11.42 -27.44
C GLY A 241 -12.45 -11.50 -26.25
N LEU A 242 -12.60 -10.54 -25.36
CA LEU A 242 -11.82 -10.45 -24.11
C LEU A 242 -12.36 -11.42 -23.04
N PRO A 243 -11.52 -11.89 -22.12
CA PRO A 243 -12.00 -12.62 -20.95
C PRO A 243 -12.90 -11.74 -20.09
N PRO A 244 -13.72 -12.32 -19.18
CA PRO A 244 -14.70 -11.58 -18.38
C PRO A 244 -14.10 -10.52 -17.46
N THR A 245 -12.86 -10.73 -17.01
CA THR A 245 -12.15 -9.82 -16.07
C THR A 245 -10.69 -9.67 -16.47
N PRO A 246 -9.96 -8.68 -15.92
CA PRO A 246 -8.51 -8.71 -15.89
C PRO A 246 -8.00 -10.02 -15.28
N ILE A 247 -6.85 -10.50 -15.74
CA ILE A 247 -6.23 -11.77 -15.33
C ILE A 247 -5.02 -11.57 -14.41
N SER A 248 -4.71 -10.33 -14.11
CA SER A 248 -3.64 -9.90 -13.18
C SER A 248 -3.79 -8.41 -12.89
N ASN A 249 -2.97 -7.89 -11.99
CA ASN A 249 -2.85 -6.47 -11.73
C ASN A 249 -1.65 -5.90 -12.51
N PRO A 250 -1.88 -5.15 -13.59
CA PRO A 250 -0.82 -4.67 -14.47
C PRO A 250 -0.09 -3.45 -13.91
N GLY A 251 1.19 -3.32 -14.25
CA GLY A 251 1.99 -2.12 -13.99
C GLY A 251 1.77 -1.02 -15.04
N VAL A 252 2.42 0.11 -14.81
CA VAL A 252 2.31 1.30 -15.68
C VAL A 252 2.70 1.01 -17.12
N ALA A 253 3.72 0.19 -17.34
CA ALA A 253 4.23 -0.09 -18.68
C ALA A 253 3.22 -0.86 -19.53
N ALA A 254 2.56 -1.87 -18.98
CA ALA A 254 1.50 -2.63 -19.65
C ALA A 254 0.25 -1.77 -19.89
N ILE A 255 -0.14 -0.93 -18.91
CA ILE A 255 -1.26 0.01 -19.07
C ILE A 255 -0.99 0.99 -20.23
N LYS A 256 0.22 1.57 -20.29
CA LYS A 256 0.61 2.48 -21.38
C LYS A 256 0.65 1.78 -22.74
N ALA A 257 1.13 0.52 -22.80
CA ALA A 257 1.15 -0.26 -24.03
C ALA A 257 -0.27 -0.58 -24.52
N ALA A 258 -1.18 -0.97 -23.61
CA ALA A 258 -2.60 -1.17 -23.93
C ALA A 258 -3.26 0.12 -24.45
N ALA A 259 -2.92 1.28 -23.89
CA ALA A 259 -3.44 2.57 -24.33
C ALA A 259 -2.83 3.07 -25.65
N ARG A 260 -1.65 2.59 -26.01
CA ARG A 260 -0.89 3.01 -27.22
C ARG A 260 -0.31 1.79 -27.93
N PRO A 261 -1.16 0.93 -28.54
CA PRO A 261 -0.68 -0.19 -29.33
C PRO A 261 0.19 0.30 -30.49
N ALA A 262 1.14 -0.53 -30.94
CA ALA A 262 1.94 -0.25 -32.11
C ALA A 262 1.04 -0.21 -33.38
N GLY A 263 1.36 0.69 -34.32
CA GLY A 263 0.62 0.82 -35.57
C GLY A 263 1.02 -0.26 -36.62
N VAL A 264 0.86 -1.53 -36.28
CA VAL A 264 1.27 -2.68 -37.11
C VAL A 264 0.10 -3.63 -37.32
N SER A 265 0.16 -4.43 -38.40
CA SER A 265 -0.87 -5.37 -38.76
C SER A 265 -0.60 -6.82 -38.28
N TYR A 266 0.19 -6.99 -37.25
CA TYR A 266 0.49 -8.31 -36.72
C TYR A 266 -0.73 -8.99 -36.12
N LEU A 267 -0.85 -10.30 -36.39
CA LEU A 267 -1.93 -11.15 -35.89
C LEU A 267 -1.41 -12.31 -35.03
N TYR A 268 -0.12 -12.63 -35.12
CA TYR A 268 0.48 -13.79 -34.45
C TYR A 268 1.80 -13.40 -33.84
N TYR A 269 2.16 -14.08 -32.77
CA TYR A 269 3.49 -14.04 -32.17
C TYR A 269 3.84 -15.38 -31.54
N VAL A 270 5.13 -15.64 -31.44
CA VAL A 270 5.72 -16.81 -30.76
C VAL A 270 7.06 -16.39 -30.18
N ALA A 271 7.50 -17.07 -29.13
CA ALA A 271 8.82 -16.83 -28.55
C ALA A 271 9.93 -17.01 -29.59
N GLY A 272 10.91 -16.14 -29.57
CA GLY A 272 12.08 -16.21 -30.44
C GLY A 272 12.92 -17.46 -30.17
N ALA A 273 13.50 -18.03 -31.21
CA ALA A 273 14.32 -19.22 -31.12
C ALA A 273 15.69 -18.99 -30.46
N ASP A 274 16.09 -17.74 -30.28
CA ASP A 274 17.35 -17.31 -29.66
C ASP A 274 17.38 -17.35 -28.13
N GLY A 275 16.22 -17.53 -27.51
CA GLY A 275 16.07 -17.56 -26.05
C GLY A 275 16.29 -16.22 -25.36
N CYS A 276 16.33 -15.10 -26.08
CA CYS A 276 16.55 -13.76 -25.52
C CYS A 276 15.25 -13.13 -24.95
N GLY A 277 14.14 -13.87 -24.94
CA GLY A 277 12.85 -13.41 -24.39
C GLY A 277 12.07 -12.52 -25.34
N GLU A 278 12.60 -12.18 -26.50
CA GLU A 278 11.89 -11.46 -27.56
C GLU A 278 10.87 -12.37 -28.24
N GLN A 279 9.76 -11.79 -28.67
CA GLN A 279 8.76 -12.49 -29.47
C GLN A 279 8.96 -12.17 -30.96
N VAL A 280 8.64 -13.13 -31.82
CA VAL A 280 8.65 -12.98 -33.28
C VAL A 280 7.22 -12.81 -33.75
N PHE A 281 6.93 -11.65 -34.33
CA PHE A 281 5.59 -11.26 -34.77
C PHE A 281 5.39 -11.55 -36.27
N SER A 282 4.15 -11.85 -36.68
CA SER A 282 3.79 -12.08 -38.06
C SER A 282 2.36 -11.68 -38.40
N THR A 283 2.13 -11.33 -39.67
CA THR A 283 0.79 -10.96 -40.20
C THR A 283 0.04 -12.16 -40.72
N SER A 284 0.73 -13.25 -41.10
CA SER A 284 0.12 -14.44 -41.66
C SER A 284 0.35 -15.70 -40.82
N TYR A 285 -0.62 -16.62 -40.87
CA TYR A 285 -0.50 -17.91 -40.18
C TYR A 285 0.67 -18.75 -40.71
N ALA A 286 0.91 -18.72 -42.02
CA ALA A 286 2.01 -19.46 -42.63
C ALA A 286 3.40 -18.99 -42.10
N GLN A 287 3.58 -17.69 -41.90
CA GLN A 287 4.83 -17.18 -41.30
C GLN A 287 4.92 -17.52 -39.79
N PHE A 288 3.80 -17.46 -39.08
CA PHE A 288 3.73 -17.91 -37.69
C PHE A 288 4.15 -19.37 -37.54
N GLU A 289 3.62 -20.27 -38.39
CA GLU A 289 4.00 -21.70 -38.37
C GLU A 289 5.50 -21.92 -38.58
N LYS A 290 6.13 -21.16 -39.50
CA LYS A 290 7.59 -21.21 -39.72
C LYS A 290 8.33 -20.77 -38.46
N ASN A 291 7.93 -19.67 -37.83
CA ASN A 291 8.53 -19.16 -36.62
C ASN A 291 8.36 -20.12 -35.42
N ALA A 292 7.15 -20.72 -35.32
CA ALA A 292 6.85 -21.69 -34.27
C ALA A 292 7.62 -23.01 -34.49
N ALA A 293 7.82 -23.43 -35.73
CA ALA A 293 8.69 -24.58 -36.04
C ALA A 293 10.14 -24.32 -35.66
N ALA A 294 10.69 -23.14 -35.96
CA ALA A 294 12.03 -22.75 -35.57
C ALA A 294 12.22 -22.74 -34.05
N TYR A 295 11.23 -22.23 -33.31
CA TYR A 295 11.24 -22.26 -31.85
C TYR A 295 11.21 -23.69 -31.29
N ARG A 296 10.32 -24.57 -31.81
CA ARG A 296 10.25 -25.98 -31.41
C ARG A 296 11.57 -26.74 -31.71
N GLU A 297 12.20 -26.45 -32.85
CA GLU A 297 13.50 -27.03 -33.20
C GLU A 297 14.58 -26.57 -32.22
N ALA A 298 14.64 -25.28 -31.86
CA ALA A 298 15.57 -24.74 -30.88
C ALA A 298 15.37 -25.37 -29.51
N LEU A 299 14.14 -25.57 -29.05
CA LEU A 299 13.83 -26.30 -27.81
C LEU A 299 14.32 -27.75 -27.88
N SER A 300 14.04 -28.46 -28.99
CA SER A 300 14.47 -29.85 -29.18
C SER A 300 16.00 -30.00 -29.12
N LYS A 301 16.73 -29.12 -29.81
CA LYS A 301 18.20 -29.09 -29.81
C LYS A 301 18.79 -28.79 -28.43
N ASN A 302 18.03 -28.09 -27.55
CA ASN A 302 18.42 -27.72 -26.19
C ASN A 302 17.79 -28.62 -25.11
N GLY A 303 17.46 -29.86 -25.46
CA GLY A 303 16.91 -30.84 -24.52
C GLY A 303 15.56 -30.44 -23.90
N GLY A 304 14.71 -29.75 -24.67
CA GLY A 304 13.37 -29.28 -24.25
C GLY A 304 13.39 -28.00 -23.38
N ARG A 305 14.54 -27.38 -23.20
CA ARG A 305 14.70 -26.12 -22.43
C ARG A 305 14.75 -24.93 -23.38
N VAL A 306 14.26 -23.79 -22.93
CA VAL A 306 14.44 -22.53 -23.65
C VAL A 306 15.95 -22.28 -23.84
N PRO A 307 16.43 -21.98 -25.06
CA PRO A 307 17.82 -21.64 -25.30
C PRO A 307 18.27 -20.49 -24.40
N SER A 308 19.53 -20.50 -24.01
CA SER A 308 20.12 -19.35 -23.30
C SER A 308 20.45 -18.25 -24.32
N CYS A 309 20.08 -17.00 -23.96
CA CYS A 309 20.45 -15.83 -24.75
C CYS A 309 22.00 -15.77 -24.87
N GLY A 310 22.51 -15.92 -26.09
CA GLY A 310 23.94 -15.71 -26.36
C GLY A 310 24.31 -14.26 -26.03
N LYS A 311 25.51 -14.02 -25.49
CA LYS A 311 26.03 -12.65 -25.36
C LYS A 311 26.14 -12.07 -26.79
N ARG A 312 25.31 -11.05 -27.06
CA ARG A 312 25.46 -10.20 -28.25
C ARG A 312 26.69 -9.32 -28.09
#